data_7dda78decd0ca9d139f2905e0b164c9c
#
_entry.id   7dda78decd0ca9d139f2905e0b164c9c
#
_cell.length_a   1.000
_cell.length_b   1.000
_cell.length_c   1.000
_cell.angle_alpha   90.00
_cell.angle_beta   90.00
_cell.angle_gamma   90.00
#
_symmetry.space_group_name_H-M   'P 1'
#
loop_
_entity.id
_entity.type
_entity.pdbx_description
1 polymer ?
#
loop_
_entity_poly.entity_id
_entity_poly.type
_entity_poly.pdbx_seq_one_letter_code
_entity_poly.pdbx_strand_id
1 'polypeptide(L)'
;IRRPPRSTPLYSSAASDVYKRQIKKFNNKILEEEHSTQIIIFDFLTLFGIVLFSFVILFPFYMMVVTSFKTQIALLVNPLDFSINFAQGFKDLFKSYFVIFKSYKFGKYILTSTIVSLGTVFITLVFAIPAAYAIARLNFFGKTFLSTSILIIYMFPAIVLVIPLYTVFSQLGLRNSIEGLLIVYTATTLPVAIYMLQGYFKSIPKELEEAAILDKLSWFGIITKIIIPLSIPAISSVALYVFMIAWNEFLFSLMFLDNPNSFTLSRAIQYLSGDAETPRQYLMAGSVIVTLPVLFIFVYFEKYLVSGLTAGSVKG
;
A
#
# COMPACT_ATOMS: atom_id res chain seq x y z
N ILE A 1 -47.72 -58.51 62.97
CA ILE A 1 -46.29 -58.51 62.41
C ILE A 1 -46.03 -57.12 61.89
N ARG A 2 -45.28 -56.32 62.67
CA ARG A 2 -44.76 -54.97 62.25
C ARG A 2 -43.50 -55.16 61.45
N ARG A 3 -43.41 -54.58 60.21
CA ARG A 3 -42.20 -54.53 59.44
C ARG A 3 -41.35 -53.40 60.01
N PRO A 4 -40.00 -53.59 60.11
CA PRO A 4 -39.07 -52.54 60.56
C PRO A 4 -38.93 -51.45 59.51
N PRO A 5 -38.65 -50.19 59.90
CA PRO A 5 -38.47 -49.08 58.96
C PRO A 5 -37.17 -49.28 58.17
N ARG A 6 -37.23 -49.12 56.84
CA ARG A 6 -36.06 -49.05 55.99
C ARG A 6 -35.29 -47.78 56.30
N SER A 7 -34.17 -47.93 56.96
CA SER A 7 -33.16 -46.89 57.08
C SER A 7 -32.49 -46.68 55.72
N THR A 8 -32.88 -45.67 55.00
CA THR A 8 -32.12 -45.18 53.84
C THR A 8 -30.85 -44.46 54.36
N PRO A 9 -29.66 -44.84 53.92
CA PRO A 9 -28.45 -44.18 54.40
C PRO A 9 -28.34 -42.77 53.79
N LEU A 10 -28.69 -41.76 54.54
CA LEU A 10 -28.50 -40.35 54.21
C LEU A 10 -27.01 -39.98 53.98
N TYR A 11 -26.10 -40.87 54.39
CA TYR A 11 -24.64 -40.67 54.20
C TYR A 11 -24.13 -40.95 52.77
N SER A 12 -24.86 -41.68 51.95
CA SER A 12 -24.41 -42.05 50.60
C SER A 12 -24.62 -40.95 49.55
N SER A 13 -25.62 -40.10 49.73
CA SER A 13 -25.90 -39.03 48.78
C SER A 13 -24.94 -37.86 48.93
N ALA A 14 -24.66 -37.44 50.19
CA ALA A 14 -23.75 -36.33 50.46
C ALA A 14 -22.26 -36.66 50.05
N ALA A 15 -21.83 -37.89 50.31
CA ALA A 15 -20.48 -38.36 49.86
C ALA A 15 -20.39 -38.41 48.32
N SER A 16 -21.44 -38.86 47.65
CA SER A 16 -21.56 -38.88 46.19
C SER A 16 -21.47 -37.47 45.60
N ASP A 17 -22.14 -36.48 46.21
CA ASP A 17 -22.18 -35.10 45.74
C ASP A 17 -20.83 -34.38 45.97
N VAL A 18 -20.17 -34.65 47.09
CA VAL A 18 -18.83 -34.14 47.33
C VAL A 18 -17.84 -34.70 46.31
N TYR A 19 -17.90 -36.00 46.06
CA TYR A 19 -17.01 -36.67 45.08
C TYR A 19 -17.24 -36.16 43.65
N LYS A 20 -18.49 -35.98 43.24
CA LYS A 20 -18.85 -35.37 41.92
C LYS A 20 -18.36 -33.94 41.79
N ARG A 21 -18.46 -33.12 42.84
CA ARG A 21 -17.91 -31.76 42.86
C ARG A 21 -16.40 -31.72 42.74
N GLN A 22 -15.68 -32.65 43.43
CA GLN A 22 -14.24 -32.75 43.34
C GLN A 22 -13.76 -33.19 41.95
N ILE A 23 -14.42 -34.21 41.34
CA ILE A 23 -14.12 -34.60 39.96
C ILE A 23 -14.37 -33.46 38.98
N LYS A 24 -15.50 -32.72 39.09
CA LYS A 24 -15.79 -31.61 38.24
C LYS A 24 -14.75 -30.49 38.38
N LYS A 25 -14.32 -30.18 39.58
CA LYS A 25 -13.26 -29.20 39.86
C LYS A 25 -11.92 -29.60 39.30
N PHE A 26 -11.58 -30.88 39.40
CA PHE A 26 -10.35 -31.46 38.85
C PHE A 26 -10.37 -31.43 37.31
N ASN A 27 -11.46 -31.87 36.69
CA ASN A 27 -11.60 -31.80 35.24
C ASN A 27 -11.57 -30.38 34.70
N ASN A 28 -12.21 -29.42 35.37
CA ASN A 28 -12.15 -28.01 34.97
C ASN A 28 -10.71 -27.48 35.05
N LYS A 29 -9.95 -27.85 36.10
CA LYS A 29 -8.54 -27.42 36.23
C LYS A 29 -7.65 -28.01 35.13
N ILE A 30 -7.86 -29.29 34.75
CA ILE A 30 -7.15 -29.90 33.62
C ILE A 30 -7.48 -29.18 32.31
N LEU A 31 -8.77 -28.86 32.06
CA LEU A 31 -9.19 -28.16 30.87
C LEU A 31 -8.64 -26.73 30.80
N GLU A 32 -8.53 -26.05 31.96
CA GLU A 32 -7.93 -24.72 32.05
C GLU A 32 -6.42 -24.77 31.78
N GLU A 33 -5.69 -25.77 32.31
CA GLU A 33 -4.25 -25.98 32.08
C GLU A 33 -3.99 -26.35 30.60
N GLU A 34 -4.79 -27.24 30.02
CA GLU A 34 -4.67 -27.63 28.62
C GLU A 34 -4.96 -26.43 27.68
N HIS A 35 -6.01 -25.65 27.98
CA HIS A 35 -6.34 -24.44 27.24
C HIS A 35 -5.23 -23.38 27.32
N SER A 36 -4.65 -23.18 28.52
CA SER A 36 -3.52 -22.29 28.74
C SER A 36 -2.28 -22.72 27.94
N THR A 37 -1.97 -24.01 27.92
CA THR A 37 -0.83 -24.55 27.15
C THR A 37 -1.05 -24.39 25.64
N GLN A 38 -2.24 -24.63 25.14
CA GLN A 38 -2.58 -24.43 23.73
C GLN A 38 -2.44 -22.97 23.31
N ILE A 39 -2.87 -22.03 24.14
CA ILE A 39 -2.70 -20.57 23.89
C ILE A 39 -1.21 -20.23 23.80
N ILE A 40 -0.40 -20.68 24.75
CA ILE A 40 1.05 -20.40 24.77
C ILE A 40 1.73 -20.95 23.51
N ILE A 41 1.40 -22.17 23.10
CA ILE A 41 1.95 -22.77 21.88
C ILE A 41 1.51 -21.98 20.64
N PHE A 42 0.24 -21.58 20.59
CA PHE A 42 -0.30 -20.79 19.48
C PHE A 42 0.37 -19.40 19.38
N ASP A 43 0.55 -18.72 20.52
CA ASP A 43 1.22 -17.43 20.59
C ASP A 43 2.69 -17.54 20.16
N PHE A 44 3.38 -18.61 20.62
CA PHE A 44 4.76 -18.89 20.20
C PHE A 44 4.86 -19.14 18.68
N LEU A 45 3.97 -19.97 18.12
CA LEU A 45 3.94 -20.26 16.69
C LEU A 45 3.61 -19.00 15.87
N THR A 46 2.71 -18.18 16.37
CA THR A 46 2.33 -16.91 15.76
C THR A 46 3.53 -15.95 15.76
N LEU A 47 4.19 -15.78 16.91
CA LEU A 47 5.37 -14.92 17.01
C LEU A 47 6.50 -15.43 16.11
N PHE A 48 6.77 -16.73 16.14
CA PHE A 48 7.78 -17.36 15.27
C PHE A 48 7.44 -17.12 13.78
N GLY A 49 6.17 -17.29 13.39
CA GLY A 49 5.69 -17.04 12.04
C GLY A 49 5.89 -15.57 11.62
N ILE A 50 5.55 -14.63 12.51
CA ILE A 50 5.74 -13.18 12.27
C ILE A 50 7.23 -12.85 12.10
N VAL A 51 8.10 -13.37 12.97
CA VAL A 51 9.54 -13.11 12.90
C VAL A 51 10.15 -13.71 11.64
N LEU A 52 9.81 -14.96 11.32
CA LEU A 52 10.28 -15.64 10.10
C LEU A 52 9.81 -14.89 8.84
N PHE A 53 8.54 -14.53 8.76
CA PHE A 53 7.98 -13.81 7.64
C PHE A 53 8.61 -12.41 7.49
N SER A 54 8.78 -11.68 8.59
CA SER A 54 9.47 -10.39 8.60
C SER A 54 10.91 -10.52 8.13
N PHE A 55 11.62 -11.54 8.58
CA PHE A 55 12.99 -11.79 8.13
C PHE A 55 13.07 -12.06 6.63
N VAL A 56 12.21 -12.93 6.09
CA VAL A 56 12.18 -13.26 4.65
C VAL A 56 11.89 -12.02 3.80
N ILE A 57 10.98 -11.14 4.25
CA ILE A 57 10.63 -9.90 3.54
C ILE A 57 11.75 -8.86 3.67
N LEU A 58 12.30 -8.64 4.84
CA LEU A 58 13.27 -7.57 5.08
C LEU A 58 14.67 -7.92 4.57
N PHE A 59 15.01 -9.19 4.47
CA PHE A 59 16.35 -9.64 4.08
C PHE A 59 16.80 -9.12 2.70
N PRO A 60 15.98 -9.16 1.62
CA PRO A 60 16.37 -8.57 0.33
C PRO A 60 16.65 -7.06 0.42
N PHE A 61 15.87 -6.32 1.21
CA PHE A 61 16.10 -4.89 1.43
C PHE A 61 17.39 -4.64 2.22
N TYR A 62 17.64 -5.44 3.24
CA TYR A 62 18.92 -5.40 3.96
C TYR A 62 20.09 -5.63 3.02
N MET A 63 20.03 -6.66 2.17
CA MET A 63 21.08 -6.96 1.18
C MET A 63 21.26 -5.84 0.15
N MET A 64 20.19 -5.22 -0.30
CA MET A 64 20.21 -4.05 -1.17
C MET A 64 21.00 -2.90 -0.52
N VAL A 65 20.69 -2.60 0.75
CA VAL A 65 21.39 -1.55 1.51
C VAL A 65 22.85 -1.91 1.72
N VAL A 66 23.17 -3.11 2.21
CA VAL A 66 24.56 -3.57 2.42
C VAL A 66 25.37 -3.51 1.14
N THR A 67 24.82 -4.01 0.03
CA THR A 67 25.50 -4.02 -1.26
C THR A 67 25.76 -2.61 -1.79
N SER A 68 24.89 -1.65 -1.53
CA SER A 68 25.05 -0.26 -1.96
C SER A 68 26.29 0.43 -1.34
N PHE A 69 26.74 -0.05 -0.18
CA PHE A 69 27.93 0.45 0.54
C PHE A 69 29.22 -0.31 0.21
N LYS A 70 29.16 -1.35 -0.62
CA LYS A 70 30.34 -2.15 -0.97
C LYS A 70 31.06 -1.62 -2.22
N THR A 71 32.31 -1.99 -2.35
CA THR A 71 33.06 -1.81 -3.59
C THR A 71 32.82 -2.99 -4.54
N GLN A 72 33.05 -2.79 -5.83
CA GLN A 72 32.93 -3.86 -6.83
C GLN A 72 33.87 -5.04 -6.52
N ILE A 73 35.10 -4.74 -6.08
CA ILE A 73 36.07 -5.78 -5.71
C ILE A 73 35.56 -6.60 -4.51
N ALA A 74 35.01 -5.97 -3.47
CA ALA A 74 34.48 -6.67 -2.32
C ALA A 74 33.32 -7.61 -2.70
N LEU A 75 32.47 -7.19 -3.63
CA LEU A 75 31.36 -8.03 -4.14
C LEU A 75 31.84 -9.22 -4.98
N LEU A 76 32.95 -9.09 -5.69
CA LEU A 76 33.55 -10.17 -6.48
C LEU A 76 34.31 -11.19 -5.60
N VAL A 77 35.02 -10.70 -4.58
CA VAL A 77 35.82 -11.57 -3.69
C VAL A 77 34.94 -12.31 -2.68
N ASN A 78 33.98 -11.63 -2.08
CA ASN A 78 33.07 -12.24 -1.10
C ASN A 78 31.62 -11.74 -1.28
N PRO A 79 30.85 -12.34 -2.20
CA PRO A 79 29.49 -11.91 -2.49
C PRO A 79 28.50 -12.15 -1.34
N LEU A 80 28.80 -13.08 -0.42
CA LEU A 80 27.98 -13.43 0.74
C LEU A 80 28.41 -12.73 2.05
N ASP A 81 29.25 -11.72 1.95
CA ASP A 81 29.55 -10.90 3.12
C ASP A 81 28.39 -9.95 3.40
N PHE A 82 27.74 -10.13 4.55
CA PHE A 82 26.57 -9.35 5.00
C PHE A 82 26.96 -8.12 5.83
N SER A 83 28.25 -7.82 5.98
CA SER A 83 28.70 -6.71 6.79
C SER A 83 28.91 -5.41 5.99
N ILE A 84 28.79 -4.27 6.67
CA ILE A 84 29.20 -2.97 6.16
C ILE A 84 30.50 -2.58 6.86
N ASN A 85 31.57 -2.32 6.10
CA ASN A 85 32.84 -1.88 6.66
C ASN A 85 32.80 -0.36 6.91
N PHE A 86 32.48 0.05 8.14
CA PHE A 86 32.47 1.46 8.53
C PHE A 86 33.89 2.06 8.72
N ALA A 87 34.93 1.22 8.78
CA ALA A 87 36.31 1.69 8.98
C ALA A 87 36.94 2.36 7.73
N GLN A 88 36.33 2.20 6.54
CA GLN A 88 36.86 2.75 5.28
C GLN A 88 36.69 4.28 5.13
N GLY A 89 36.05 4.95 6.10
CA GLY A 89 35.79 6.38 6.06
C GLY A 89 34.55 6.78 5.27
N PHE A 90 34.00 7.96 5.61
CA PHE A 90 32.70 8.42 5.09
C PHE A 90 32.69 8.54 3.55
N LYS A 91 33.74 9.07 2.96
CA LYS A 91 33.80 9.31 1.51
C LYS A 91 33.77 8.02 0.69
N ASP A 92 34.48 7.00 1.16
CA ASP A 92 34.54 5.70 0.48
C ASP A 92 33.25 4.89 0.75
N LEU A 93 32.69 4.99 1.95
CA LEU A 93 31.44 4.37 2.31
C LEU A 93 30.28 4.85 1.41
N PHE A 94 30.16 6.15 1.17
CA PHE A 94 29.11 6.74 0.33
C PHE A 94 29.49 6.90 -1.15
N LYS A 95 30.61 6.30 -1.59
CA LYS A 95 31.10 6.44 -2.96
C LYS A 95 30.08 6.09 -4.03
N SER A 96 29.32 5.01 -3.84
CA SER A 96 28.27 4.60 -4.78
C SER A 96 27.21 5.68 -4.98
N TYR A 97 26.77 6.31 -3.89
CA TYR A 97 25.81 7.41 -3.93
C TYR A 97 26.37 8.65 -4.63
N PHE A 98 27.61 9.05 -4.33
CA PHE A 98 28.25 10.18 -5.04
C PHE A 98 28.35 9.91 -6.54
N VAL A 99 28.74 8.71 -6.94
CA VAL A 99 28.87 8.33 -8.35
C VAL A 99 27.53 8.38 -9.08
N ILE A 100 26.46 7.84 -8.51
CA ILE A 100 25.15 7.84 -9.18
C ILE A 100 24.57 9.24 -9.33
N PHE A 101 24.80 10.15 -8.38
CA PHE A 101 24.37 11.53 -8.52
C PHE A 101 25.21 12.30 -9.53
N LYS A 102 26.54 12.12 -9.51
CA LYS A 102 27.47 12.88 -10.35
C LYS A 102 27.55 12.36 -11.79
N SER A 103 27.73 11.03 -11.95
CA SER A 103 27.98 10.42 -13.26
C SER A 103 26.70 9.98 -13.96
N TYR A 104 25.73 9.41 -13.20
CA TYR A 104 24.48 8.91 -13.75
C TYR A 104 23.31 9.89 -13.63
N LYS A 105 23.56 11.11 -13.12
CA LYS A 105 22.58 12.22 -13.05
C LYS A 105 21.26 11.89 -12.34
N PHE A 106 21.30 11.04 -11.31
CA PHE A 106 20.10 10.57 -10.58
C PHE A 106 19.21 11.69 -10.07
N GLY A 107 19.74 12.86 -9.77
CA GLY A 107 18.95 14.02 -9.39
C GLY A 107 17.88 14.42 -10.43
N LYS A 108 18.18 14.25 -11.73
CA LYS A 108 17.18 14.50 -12.80
C LYS A 108 16.06 13.47 -12.78
N TYR A 109 16.39 12.19 -12.61
CA TYR A 109 15.40 11.12 -12.55
C TYR A 109 14.46 11.24 -11.36
N ILE A 110 15.03 11.64 -10.19
CA ILE A 110 14.23 11.97 -8.99
C ILE A 110 13.25 13.10 -9.31
N LEU A 111 13.74 14.17 -9.91
CA LEU A 111 12.90 15.32 -10.25
C LEU A 111 11.80 14.93 -11.25
N THR A 112 12.14 14.22 -12.32
CA THR A 112 11.16 13.73 -13.31
C THR A 112 10.10 12.87 -12.63
N SER A 113 10.51 11.86 -11.84
CA SER A 113 9.56 10.99 -11.11
C SER A 113 8.69 11.79 -10.15
N THR A 114 9.25 12.77 -9.44
CA THR A 114 8.48 13.62 -8.52
C THR A 114 7.44 14.44 -9.27
N ILE A 115 7.83 15.09 -10.37
CA ILE A 115 6.91 15.89 -11.19
C ILE A 115 5.79 15.02 -11.76
N VAL A 116 6.13 13.86 -12.32
CA VAL A 116 5.13 12.94 -12.91
C VAL A 116 4.21 12.40 -11.83
N SER A 117 4.73 11.93 -10.71
CA SER A 117 3.90 11.31 -9.67
C SER A 117 2.99 12.32 -8.98
N LEU A 118 3.53 13.49 -8.56
CA LEU A 118 2.71 14.54 -7.93
C LEU A 118 1.74 15.17 -8.94
N GLY A 119 2.17 15.36 -10.18
CA GLY A 119 1.29 15.83 -11.26
C GLY A 119 0.13 14.88 -11.52
N THR A 120 0.40 13.57 -11.57
CA THR A 120 -0.64 12.53 -11.68
C THR A 120 -1.60 12.57 -10.50
N VAL A 121 -1.10 12.67 -9.26
CA VAL A 121 -1.95 12.80 -8.06
C VAL A 121 -2.88 13.99 -8.18
N PHE A 122 -2.33 15.16 -8.50
CA PHE A 122 -3.10 16.40 -8.62
C PHE A 122 -4.19 16.28 -9.69
N ILE A 123 -3.83 15.87 -10.91
CA ILE A 123 -4.77 15.76 -12.04
C ILE A 123 -5.83 14.70 -11.73
N THR A 124 -5.42 13.53 -11.21
CA THR A 124 -6.37 12.47 -10.85
C THR A 124 -7.38 12.95 -9.81
N LEU A 125 -6.96 13.64 -8.75
CA LEU A 125 -7.88 14.14 -7.71
C LEU A 125 -8.82 15.22 -8.25
N VAL A 126 -8.33 16.12 -9.10
CA VAL A 126 -9.16 17.17 -9.75
C VAL A 126 -10.32 16.56 -10.51
N PHE A 127 -10.12 15.43 -11.20
CA PHE A 127 -11.18 14.75 -11.94
C PHE A 127 -11.95 13.74 -11.08
N ALA A 128 -11.27 13.02 -10.18
CA ALA A 128 -11.88 11.97 -9.39
C ALA A 128 -12.87 12.50 -8.35
N ILE A 129 -12.57 13.62 -7.70
CA ILE A 129 -13.44 14.18 -6.65
C ILE A 129 -14.83 14.53 -7.19
N PRO A 130 -14.97 15.38 -8.23
CA PRO A 130 -16.29 15.72 -8.76
C PRO A 130 -16.99 14.51 -9.40
N ALA A 131 -16.27 13.62 -10.08
CA ALA A 131 -16.85 12.41 -10.66
C ALA A 131 -17.37 11.46 -9.60
N ALA A 132 -16.59 11.20 -8.55
CA ALA A 132 -17.00 10.36 -7.42
C ALA A 132 -18.21 10.96 -6.68
N TYR A 133 -18.22 12.28 -6.49
CA TYR A 133 -19.36 12.98 -5.89
C TYR A 133 -20.62 12.82 -6.73
N ALA A 134 -20.54 13.06 -8.04
CA ALA A 134 -21.66 12.90 -8.94
C ALA A 134 -22.24 11.47 -8.90
N ILE A 135 -21.36 10.46 -8.95
CA ILE A 135 -21.77 9.05 -8.87
C ILE A 135 -22.32 8.69 -7.48
N ALA A 136 -21.78 9.25 -6.40
CA ALA A 136 -22.25 8.96 -5.05
C ALA A 136 -23.63 9.58 -4.76
N ARG A 137 -23.85 10.84 -5.16
CA ARG A 137 -24.93 11.71 -4.69
C ARG A 137 -26.01 12.03 -5.71
N LEU A 138 -25.62 12.25 -6.98
CA LEU A 138 -26.58 12.69 -7.99
C LEU A 138 -27.33 11.48 -8.57
N ASN A 139 -28.57 11.75 -9.01
CA ASN A 139 -29.36 10.80 -9.78
C ASN A 139 -29.40 11.27 -11.24
N PHE A 140 -28.79 10.48 -12.12
CA PHE A 140 -28.79 10.77 -13.56
C PHE A 140 -28.89 9.46 -14.36
N PHE A 141 -29.34 9.60 -15.61
CA PHE A 141 -29.44 8.46 -16.51
C PHE A 141 -28.07 7.83 -16.79
N GLY A 142 -27.97 6.50 -16.70
CA GLY A 142 -26.72 5.79 -16.96
C GLY A 142 -25.75 5.71 -15.77
N LYS A 143 -26.08 6.23 -14.59
CA LYS A 143 -25.26 6.20 -13.37
C LYS A 143 -24.72 4.80 -13.06
N THR A 144 -25.57 3.79 -13.05
CA THR A 144 -25.19 2.40 -12.76
C THR A 144 -24.24 1.85 -13.83
N PHE A 145 -24.57 2.10 -15.11
CA PHE A 145 -23.69 1.72 -16.21
C PHE A 145 -22.31 2.36 -16.10
N LEU A 146 -22.23 3.66 -15.85
CA LEU A 146 -20.96 4.37 -15.68
C LEU A 146 -20.16 3.81 -14.49
N SER A 147 -20.79 3.63 -13.33
CA SER A 147 -20.12 3.09 -12.14
C SER A 147 -19.57 1.67 -12.36
N THR A 148 -20.31 0.82 -13.07
CA THR A 148 -19.88 -0.52 -13.41
C THR A 148 -18.76 -0.50 -14.46
N SER A 149 -18.87 0.36 -15.47
CA SER A 149 -17.85 0.52 -16.52
C SER A 149 -16.50 0.93 -15.96
N ILE A 150 -16.46 1.83 -14.97
CA ILE A 150 -15.24 2.25 -14.28
C ILE A 150 -14.51 1.04 -13.67
N LEU A 151 -15.23 0.12 -13.04
CA LEU A 151 -14.64 -1.11 -12.47
C LEU A 151 -14.15 -2.06 -13.55
N ILE A 152 -14.91 -2.24 -14.64
CA ILE A 152 -14.53 -3.10 -15.75
C ILE A 152 -13.25 -2.58 -16.42
N ILE A 153 -13.15 -1.28 -16.65
CA ILE A 153 -11.96 -0.64 -17.22
C ILE A 153 -10.74 -0.85 -16.33
N TYR A 154 -10.89 -0.75 -15.02
CA TYR A 154 -9.79 -1.00 -14.08
C TYR A 154 -9.30 -2.45 -14.11
N MET A 155 -10.19 -3.41 -14.36
CA MET A 155 -9.80 -4.84 -14.45
C MET A 155 -9.05 -5.16 -15.76
N PHE A 156 -9.02 -4.26 -16.73
CA PHE A 156 -8.36 -4.51 -18.01
C PHE A 156 -6.84 -4.45 -17.86
N PRO A 157 -6.09 -5.47 -18.28
CA PRO A 157 -4.63 -5.50 -18.11
C PRO A 157 -3.95 -4.36 -18.86
N ALA A 158 -3.24 -3.49 -18.14
CA ALA A 158 -2.54 -2.33 -18.71
C ALA A 158 -1.57 -2.73 -19.83
N ILE A 159 -0.91 -3.90 -19.73
CA ILE A 159 0.05 -4.40 -20.73
C ILE A 159 -0.58 -4.56 -22.14
N VAL A 160 -1.86 -4.90 -22.21
CA VAL A 160 -2.57 -5.05 -23.49
C VAL A 160 -2.80 -3.70 -24.17
N LEU A 161 -2.93 -2.63 -23.36
CA LEU A 161 -3.15 -1.28 -23.87
C LEU A 161 -1.87 -0.57 -24.30
N VAL A 162 -0.69 -1.06 -23.93
CA VAL A 162 0.58 -0.37 -24.16
C VAL A 162 0.83 -0.11 -25.65
N ILE A 163 0.67 -1.14 -26.50
CA ILE A 163 0.94 -1.00 -27.95
C ILE A 163 -0.07 -0.07 -28.65
N PRO A 164 -1.40 -0.21 -28.44
CA PRO A 164 -2.37 0.73 -29.00
C PRO A 164 -2.14 2.16 -28.53
N LEU A 165 -1.90 2.36 -27.25
CA LEU A 165 -1.63 3.69 -26.70
C LEU A 165 -0.34 4.29 -27.24
N TYR A 166 0.72 3.49 -27.36
CA TYR A 166 1.97 3.92 -28.00
C TYR A 166 1.74 4.49 -29.40
N THR A 167 0.94 3.78 -30.22
CA THR A 167 0.60 4.24 -31.59
C THR A 167 -0.14 5.57 -31.57
N VAL A 168 -1.19 5.70 -30.74
CA VAL A 168 -1.98 6.92 -30.60
C VAL A 168 -1.11 8.09 -30.12
N PHE A 169 -0.31 7.89 -29.06
CA PHE A 169 0.55 8.92 -28.50
C PHE A 169 1.67 9.33 -29.46
N SER A 170 2.15 8.40 -30.28
CA SER A 170 3.11 8.69 -31.37
C SER A 170 2.50 9.61 -32.42
N GLN A 171 1.28 9.33 -32.86
CA GLN A 171 0.56 10.16 -33.84
C GLN A 171 0.21 11.56 -33.30
N LEU A 172 -0.07 11.67 -31.98
CA LEU A 172 -0.37 12.92 -31.32
C LEU A 172 0.90 13.73 -30.94
N GLY A 173 2.10 13.21 -31.20
CA GLY A 173 3.36 13.87 -30.82
C GLY A 173 3.62 13.88 -29.30
N LEU A 174 2.94 13.03 -28.54
CA LEU A 174 3.03 12.95 -27.06
C LEU A 174 4.07 11.94 -26.57
N ARG A 175 4.80 11.30 -27.49
CA ARG A 175 5.95 10.46 -27.14
C ARG A 175 7.10 11.31 -26.60
N ASN A 176 7.89 10.69 -25.74
CA ASN A 176 9.10 11.29 -25.16
C ASN A 176 8.80 12.62 -24.40
N SER A 177 7.59 12.74 -23.85
CA SER A 177 7.11 13.90 -23.13
C SER A 177 6.58 13.53 -21.73
N ILE A 178 6.71 14.45 -20.79
CA ILE A 178 6.14 14.31 -19.43
C ILE A 178 4.62 14.37 -19.50
N GLU A 179 4.08 15.19 -20.38
CA GLU A 179 2.64 15.34 -20.62
C GLU A 179 1.99 14.02 -21.03
N GLY A 180 2.64 13.27 -21.93
CA GLY A 180 2.22 11.91 -22.31
C GLY A 180 2.13 10.97 -21.11
N LEU A 181 3.14 10.97 -20.24
CA LEU A 181 3.11 10.17 -19.01
C LEU A 181 1.99 10.61 -18.06
N LEU A 182 1.81 11.91 -17.86
CA LEU A 182 0.76 12.44 -17.00
C LEU A 182 -0.63 12.01 -17.47
N ILE A 183 -0.88 12.05 -18.79
CA ILE A 183 -2.16 11.62 -19.36
C ILE A 183 -2.39 10.12 -19.11
N VAL A 184 -1.42 9.28 -19.46
CA VAL A 184 -1.62 7.82 -19.34
C VAL A 184 -1.67 7.36 -17.88
N TYR A 185 -0.88 7.97 -17.00
CA TYR A 185 -0.91 7.62 -15.57
C TYR A 185 -2.22 8.08 -14.92
N THR A 186 -2.71 9.27 -15.29
CA THR A 186 -4.04 9.73 -14.86
C THR A 186 -5.13 8.77 -15.35
N ALA A 187 -5.11 8.39 -16.62
CA ALA A 187 -6.10 7.48 -17.19
C ALA A 187 -6.14 6.12 -16.48
N THR A 188 -4.99 5.60 -16.07
CA THR A 188 -4.90 4.29 -15.37
C THR A 188 -5.26 4.38 -13.90
N THR A 189 -5.04 5.51 -13.23
CA THR A 189 -5.32 5.67 -11.79
C THR A 189 -6.71 6.23 -11.49
N LEU A 190 -7.30 6.98 -12.42
CA LEU A 190 -8.59 7.63 -12.25
C LEU A 190 -9.75 6.67 -11.89
N PRO A 191 -9.91 5.49 -12.51
CA PRO A 191 -10.98 4.57 -12.18
C PRO A 191 -11.00 4.15 -10.71
N VAL A 192 -9.85 3.78 -10.16
CA VAL A 192 -9.73 3.37 -8.76
C VAL A 192 -9.93 4.54 -7.82
N ALA A 193 -9.37 5.71 -8.16
CA ALA A 193 -9.56 6.92 -7.37
C ALA A 193 -11.05 7.28 -7.24
N ILE A 194 -11.81 7.23 -8.35
CA ILE A 194 -13.26 7.45 -8.34
C ILE A 194 -13.96 6.40 -7.48
N TYR A 195 -13.62 5.13 -7.65
CA TYR A 195 -14.26 4.04 -6.90
C TYR A 195 -14.05 4.19 -5.38
N MET A 196 -12.83 4.47 -4.94
CA MET A 196 -12.50 4.64 -3.52
C MET A 196 -13.22 5.86 -2.94
N LEU A 197 -13.16 7.02 -3.62
CA LEU A 197 -13.81 8.25 -3.16
C LEU A 197 -15.33 8.12 -3.16
N GLN A 198 -15.92 7.48 -4.18
CA GLN A 198 -17.36 7.23 -4.23
C GLN A 198 -17.84 6.42 -3.02
N GLY A 199 -17.08 5.39 -2.62
CA GLY A 199 -17.38 4.58 -1.45
C GLY A 199 -17.43 5.42 -0.17
N TYR A 200 -16.41 6.25 0.02
CA TYR A 200 -16.34 7.13 1.17
C TYR A 200 -17.43 8.22 1.16
N PHE A 201 -17.66 8.88 0.03
CA PHE A 201 -18.68 9.93 -0.06
C PHE A 201 -20.08 9.40 0.26
N LYS A 202 -20.38 8.14 -0.06
CA LYS A 202 -21.65 7.50 0.32
C LYS A 202 -21.85 7.36 1.83
N SER A 203 -20.79 7.31 2.62
CA SER A 203 -20.85 7.19 4.08
C SER A 203 -21.08 8.53 4.80
N ILE A 204 -20.89 9.66 4.13
CA ILE A 204 -21.15 10.98 4.69
C ILE A 204 -22.67 11.18 4.83
N PRO A 205 -23.18 11.64 5.99
CA PRO A 205 -24.60 11.92 6.18
C PRO A 205 -25.14 12.95 5.16
N LYS A 206 -26.30 12.66 4.54
CA LYS A 206 -26.91 13.55 3.54
C LYS A 206 -27.43 14.84 4.13
N GLU A 207 -27.80 14.81 5.39
CA GLU A 207 -28.32 15.92 6.17
C GLU A 207 -27.38 17.14 6.16
N LEU A 208 -26.05 16.90 6.08
CA LEU A 208 -25.05 17.97 5.97
C LEU A 208 -25.13 18.70 4.62
N GLU A 209 -25.43 17.97 3.56
CA GLU A 209 -25.61 18.56 2.23
C GLU A 209 -26.96 19.28 2.11
N GLU A 210 -28.01 18.71 2.69
CA GLU A 210 -29.35 19.32 2.75
C GLU A 210 -29.33 20.64 3.52
N ALA A 211 -28.65 20.68 4.66
CA ALA A 211 -28.45 21.93 5.41
C ALA A 211 -27.69 22.99 4.58
N ALA A 212 -26.65 22.57 3.85
CA ALA A 212 -25.89 23.47 2.99
C ALA A 212 -26.72 24.01 1.81
N ILE A 213 -27.65 23.21 1.26
CA ILE A 213 -28.57 23.66 0.23
C ILE A 213 -29.54 24.72 0.78
N LEU A 214 -30.02 24.54 2.01
CA LEU A 214 -30.84 25.54 2.70
C LEU A 214 -30.09 26.86 2.91
N ASP A 215 -28.78 26.77 3.18
CA ASP A 215 -27.87 27.92 3.25
C ASP A 215 -27.47 28.48 1.87
N LYS A 216 -28.14 28.02 0.81
CA LYS A 216 -27.95 28.45 -0.59
C LYS A 216 -26.54 28.22 -1.15
N LEU A 217 -25.82 27.23 -0.65
CA LEU A 217 -24.54 26.85 -1.26
C LEU A 217 -24.78 26.22 -2.64
N SER A 218 -23.92 26.57 -3.60
CA SER A 218 -23.86 25.88 -4.88
C SER A 218 -23.26 24.49 -4.77
N TRP A 219 -23.47 23.64 -5.74
CA TRP A 219 -22.84 22.29 -5.78
C TRP A 219 -21.32 22.34 -5.62
N PHE A 220 -20.67 23.32 -6.24
CA PHE A 220 -19.23 23.54 -6.08
C PHE A 220 -18.87 23.93 -4.64
N GLY A 221 -19.71 24.76 -4.02
CA GLY A 221 -19.58 25.14 -2.60
C GLY A 221 -19.75 23.95 -1.66
N ILE A 222 -20.70 23.06 -1.93
CA ILE A 222 -20.88 21.82 -1.15
C ILE A 222 -19.65 20.94 -1.26
N ILE A 223 -19.14 20.70 -2.46
CA ILE A 223 -17.94 19.86 -2.67
C ILE A 223 -16.74 20.48 -1.94
N THR A 224 -16.48 21.77 -2.10
CA THR A 224 -15.24 22.40 -1.58
C THR A 224 -15.29 22.69 -0.09
N LYS A 225 -16.47 23.07 0.47
CA LYS A 225 -16.60 23.51 1.85
C LYS A 225 -17.06 22.42 2.80
N ILE A 226 -17.67 21.34 2.29
CA ILE A 226 -18.22 20.26 3.12
C ILE A 226 -17.56 18.92 2.78
N ILE A 227 -17.70 18.47 1.53
CA ILE A 227 -17.27 17.11 1.14
C ILE A 227 -15.76 16.97 1.24
N ILE A 228 -14.97 17.86 0.64
CA ILE A 228 -13.50 17.79 0.68
C ILE A 228 -12.98 17.84 2.13
N PRO A 229 -13.35 18.80 2.99
CA PRO A 229 -12.86 18.84 4.36
C PRO A 229 -13.20 17.59 5.18
N LEU A 230 -14.41 17.05 5.07
CA LEU A 230 -14.82 15.84 5.76
C LEU A 230 -14.14 14.59 5.19
N SER A 231 -13.67 14.64 3.95
CA SER A 231 -13.06 13.51 3.25
C SER A 231 -11.53 13.57 3.20
N ILE A 232 -10.88 14.48 3.91
CA ILE A 232 -9.42 14.58 3.94
C ILE A 232 -8.73 13.23 4.18
N PRO A 233 -9.16 12.36 5.12
CA PRO A 233 -8.55 11.05 5.30
C PRO A 233 -8.65 10.16 4.06
N ALA A 234 -9.81 10.10 3.42
CA ALA A 234 -10.02 9.30 2.21
C ALA A 234 -9.26 9.87 1.01
N ILE A 235 -9.27 11.20 0.83
CA ILE A 235 -8.53 11.88 -0.23
C ILE A 235 -7.02 11.64 -0.05
N SER A 236 -6.50 11.70 1.18
CA SER A 236 -5.10 11.39 1.49
C SER A 236 -4.74 9.94 1.15
N SER A 237 -5.62 8.99 1.46
CA SER A 237 -5.43 7.58 1.11
C SER A 237 -5.39 7.35 -0.40
N VAL A 238 -6.28 8.02 -1.14
CA VAL A 238 -6.31 7.96 -2.61
C VAL A 238 -5.08 8.65 -3.21
N ALA A 239 -4.68 9.81 -2.68
CA ALA A 239 -3.47 10.51 -3.10
C ALA A 239 -2.23 9.63 -2.94
N LEU A 240 -2.09 8.96 -1.79
CA LEU A 240 -1.01 8.01 -1.53
C LEU A 240 -1.03 6.84 -2.52
N TYR A 241 -2.20 6.24 -2.74
CA TYR A 241 -2.36 5.15 -3.70
C TYR A 241 -1.91 5.57 -5.11
N VAL A 242 -2.42 6.71 -5.60
CA VAL A 242 -2.06 7.25 -6.94
C VAL A 242 -0.57 7.56 -7.02
N PHE A 243 0.00 8.16 -5.96
CA PHE A 243 1.44 8.43 -5.91
C PHE A 243 2.26 7.15 -6.01
N MET A 244 1.91 6.11 -5.23
CA MET A 244 2.63 4.83 -5.25
C MET A 244 2.57 4.16 -6.63
N ILE A 245 1.42 4.18 -7.29
CA ILE A 245 1.28 3.63 -8.65
C ILE A 245 2.14 4.43 -9.64
N ALA A 246 2.04 5.75 -9.65
CA ALA A 246 2.79 6.60 -10.59
C ALA A 246 4.31 6.56 -10.33
N TRP A 247 4.74 6.51 -9.08
CA TRP A 247 6.15 6.44 -8.71
C TRP A 247 6.81 5.14 -9.14
N ASN A 248 6.12 4.01 -8.99
CA ASN A 248 6.62 2.69 -9.34
C ASN A 248 6.32 2.29 -10.78
N GLU A 249 5.58 3.13 -11.52
CA GLU A 249 5.23 2.81 -12.90
C GLU A 249 6.48 2.72 -13.77
N PHE A 250 6.57 1.64 -14.51
CA PHE A 250 7.73 1.33 -15.32
C PHE A 250 7.35 1.08 -16.79
N LEU A 251 6.21 0.43 -17.05
CA LEU A 251 5.86 -0.10 -18.36
C LEU A 251 5.64 1.00 -19.40
N PHE A 252 4.81 2.00 -19.07
CA PHE A 252 4.57 3.12 -19.95
C PHE A 252 5.80 4.04 -20.04
N SER A 253 6.54 4.22 -18.95
CA SER A 253 7.79 4.95 -18.94
C SER A 253 8.83 4.32 -19.88
N LEU A 254 8.93 2.96 -19.87
CA LEU A 254 9.78 2.20 -20.79
C LEU A 254 9.40 2.43 -22.25
N MET A 255 8.11 2.42 -22.55
CA MET A 255 7.61 2.47 -23.93
C MET A 255 7.56 3.90 -24.48
N PHE A 256 7.33 4.90 -23.63
CA PHE A 256 7.09 6.27 -24.07
C PHE A 256 8.33 7.17 -24.02
N LEU A 257 9.33 6.86 -23.18
CA LEU A 257 10.52 7.68 -23.01
C LEU A 257 11.74 7.04 -23.67
N ASP A 258 12.25 7.70 -24.70
CA ASP A 258 13.47 7.29 -25.41
C ASP A 258 14.71 8.08 -24.95
N ASN A 259 14.52 9.33 -24.52
CA ASN A 259 15.61 10.21 -24.12
C ASN A 259 16.02 9.96 -22.65
N PRO A 260 17.26 9.53 -22.37
CA PRO A 260 17.73 9.32 -21.01
C PRO A 260 17.58 10.54 -20.08
N ASN A 261 17.59 11.76 -20.62
CA ASN A 261 17.41 12.96 -19.81
C ASN A 261 15.97 13.14 -19.24
N SER A 262 15.00 12.41 -19.78
CA SER A 262 13.58 12.46 -19.38
C SER A 262 13.13 11.23 -18.61
N PHE A 263 14.01 10.27 -18.35
CA PHE A 263 13.63 9.02 -17.68
C PHE A 263 13.08 9.26 -16.27
N THR A 264 12.09 8.48 -15.91
CA THR A 264 11.69 8.30 -14.50
C THR A 264 12.70 7.44 -13.77
N LEU A 265 12.68 7.43 -12.43
CA LEU A 265 13.58 6.61 -11.62
C LEU A 265 13.46 5.11 -11.96
N SER A 266 12.23 4.59 -12.08
CA SER A 266 11.99 3.19 -12.43
C SER A 266 12.60 2.84 -13.78
N ARG A 267 12.43 3.70 -14.78
CA ARG A 267 13.03 3.54 -16.12
C ARG A 267 14.56 3.63 -16.09
N ALA A 268 15.11 4.56 -15.29
CA ALA A 268 16.56 4.76 -15.17
C ALA A 268 17.26 3.55 -14.53
N ILE A 269 16.68 2.95 -13.48
CA ILE A 269 17.20 1.72 -12.87
C ILE A 269 17.25 0.59 -13.91
N GLN A 270 16.20 0.42 -14.68
CA GLN A 270 16.17 -0.60 -15.73
C GLN A 270 17.21 -0.33 -16.82
N TYR A 271 17.35 0.92 -17.24
CA TYR A 271 18.33 1.31 -18.24
C TYR A 271 19.76 0.98 -17.76
N LEU A 272 20.08 1.31 -16.49
CA LEU A 272 21.37 0.97 -15.88
C LEU A 272 21.55 -0.54 -15.69
N SER A 273 20.49 -1.29 -15.37
CA SER A 273 20.57 -2.75 -15.20
C SER A 273 20.81 -3.49 -16.51
N GLY A 274 20.42 -2.89 -17.63
CA GLY A 274 20.67 -3.43 -18.96
C GLY A 274 22.10 -3.23 -19.48
N ASP A 275 22.87 -2.35 -18.81
CA ASP A 275 24.27 -2.13 -19.12
C ASP A 275 25.15 -3.08 -18.30
N ALA A 276 25.77 -4.05 -18.97
CA ALA A 276 26.62 -5.05 -18.34
C ALA A 276 27.88 -4.45 -17.65
N GLU A 277 28.28 -3.25 -18.02
CA GLU A 277 29.42 -2.54 -17.42
C GLU A 277 29.04 -1.80 -16.14
N THR A 278 27.75 -1.58 -15.87
CA THR A 278 27.30 -0.88 -14.66
C THR A 278 27.52 -1.74 -13.41
N PRO A 279 28.39 -1.31 -12.47
CA PRO A 279 28.66 -2.03 -11.24
C PRO A 279 27.42 -2.20 -10.37
N ARG A 280 27.22 -3.42 -9.83
CA ARG A 280 26.02 -3.80 -9.05
C ARG A 280 25.76 -2.89 -7.85
N GLN A 281 26.79 -2.39 -7.18
CA GLN A 281 26.63 -1.48 -6.04
C GLN A 281 25.93 -0.17 -6.43
N TYR A 282 26.10 0.31 -7.66
CA TYR A 282 25.42 1.52 -8.14
C TYR A 282 23.93 1.26 -8.40
N LEU A 283 23.59 0.09 -8.95
CA LEU A 283 22.19 -0.33 -9.09
C LEU A 283 21.52 -0.42 -7.73
N MET A 284 22.20 -1.03 -6.74
CA MET A 284 21.66 -1.15 -5.39
C MET A 284 21.51 0.22 -4.71
N ALA A 285 22.49 1.11 -4.84
CA ALA A 285 22.38 2.47 -4.33
C ALA A 285 21.22 3.26 -4.99
N GLY A 286 21.03 3.11 -6.30
CA GLY A 286 19.88 3.67 -7.01
C GLY A 286 18.56 3.10 -6.50
N SER A 287 18.48 1.78 -6.29
CA SER A 287 17.30 1.11 -5.76
C SER A 287 16.94 1.55 -4.33
N VAL A 288 17.95 1.78 -3.47
CA VAL A 288 17.73 2.38 -2.14
C VAL A 288 17.07 3.76 -2.30
N ILE A 289 17.59 4.62 -3.19
CA ILE A 289 17.02 5.95 -3.43
C ILE A 289 15.58 5.89 -3.93
N VAL A 290 15.25 4.95 -4.83
CA VAL A 290 13.87 4.75 -5.31
C VAL A 290 12.93 4.36 -4.17
N THR A 291 13.41 3.54 -3.23
CA THR A 291 12.60 3.00 -2.13
C THR A 291 12.32 4.04 -1.03
N LEU A 292 13.28 4.93 -0.74
CA LEU A 292 13.17 5.88 0.38
C LEU A 292 11.93 6.78 0.35
N PRO A 293 11.55 7.44 -0.77
CA PRO A 293 10.37 8.29 -0.81
C PRO A 293 9.07 7.51 -0.54
N VAL A 294 8.97 6.29 -1.05
CA VAL A 294 7.80 5.43 -0.84
C VAL A 294 7.66 5.07 0.63
N LEU A 295 8.75 4.64 1.27
CA LEU A 295 8.78 4.33 2.71
C LEU A 295 8.42 5.55 3.56
N PHE A 296 9.02 6.71 3.26
CA PHE A 296 8.74 7.94 4.00
C PHE A 296 7.27 8.34 3.91
N ILE A 297 6.73 8.37 2.70
CA ILE A 297 5.33 8.74 2.45
C ILE A 297 4.39 7.71 3.10
N PHE A 298 4.70 6.40 3.00
CA PHE A 298 3.90 5.36 3.61
C PHE A 298 3.83 5.52 5.14
N VAL A 299 4.97 5.63 5.83
CA VAL A 299 5.04 5.82 7.30
C VAL A 299 4.31 7.08 7.75
N TYR A 300 4.42 8.17 6.98
CA TYR A 300 3.74 9.42 7.32
C TYR A 300 2.21 9.33 7.16
N PHE A 301 1.73 8.62 6.14
CA PHE A 301 0.30 8.55 5.78
C PHE A 301 -0.40 7.27 6.26
N GLU A 302 0.30 6.28 6.87
CA GLU A 302 -0.30 5.01 7.30
C GLU A 302 -1.51 5.20 8.23
N LYS A 303 -1.47 6.21 9.11
CA LYS A 303 -2.57 6.57 10.00
C LYS A 303 -3.88 6.92 9.29
N TYR A 304 -3.79 7.41 8.05
CA TYR A 304 -4.97 7.73 7.23
C TYR A 304 -5.48 6.51 6.46
N LEU A 305 -4.61 5.54 6.14
CA LEU A 305 -5.00 4.31 5.45
C LEU A 305 -5.90 3.44 6.31
N VAL A 306 -5.57 3.29 7.59
CA VAL A 306 -6.34 2.44 8.52
C VAL A 306 -7.77 2.96 8.70
N SER A 307 -7.96 4.28 8.80
CA SER A 307 -9.29 4.89 8.95
C SER A 307 -10.12 4.86 7.66
N GLY A 308 -9.50 4.96 6.49
CA GLY A 308 -10.19 4.98 5.19
C GLY A 308 -10.69 3.60 4.73
N LEU A 309 -9.93 2.54 5.02
CA LEU A 309 -10.28 1.17 4.63
C LEU A 309 -11.33 0.53 5.55
N THR A 310 -11.35 0.91 6.83
CA THR A 310 -12.30 0.36 7.83
C THR A 310 -13.67 1.01 7.79
N ALA A 311 -13.79 2.24 7.31
CA ALA A 311 -15.08 2.94 7.18
C ALA A 311 -16.09 2.22 6.25
N GLY A 312 -15.62 1.34 5.36
CA GLY A 312 -16.46 0.51 4.48
C GLY A 312 -16.83 -0.88 5.01
N SER A 313 -16.17 -1.35 6.08
CA SER A 313 -16.28 -2.74 6.55
C SER A 313 -17.12 -2.94 7.82
N VAL A 314 -17.47 -1.88 8.53
CA VAL A 314 -18.35 -1.98 9.71
C VAL A 314 -19.78 -1.70 9.29
N LYS A 315 -20.45 -2.71 8.73
CA LYS A 315 -21.90 -2.86 8.82
C LYS A 315 -22.15 -3.80 10.00
N GLY A 316 -22.35 -3.23 11.20
CA GLY A 316 -22.99 -3.92 12.30
C GLY A 316 -24.45 -4.18 11.99
#